data_e601486e05895ec10deb0983fe9f7cb0
#
_entry.id   e601486e05895ec10deb0983fe9f7cb0
#
_cell.length_a   1.000
_cell.length_b   1.000
_cell.length_c   1.000
_cell.angle_alpha   90.00
_cell.angle_beta   90.00
_cell.angle_gamma   90.00
#
_symmetry.space_group_name_H-M   'P 1'
#
loop_
_entity.id
_entity.type
_entity.pdbx_description
1 polymer ?
#
loop_
_entity_poly.entity_id
_entity_poly.type
_entity_poly.pdbx_seq_one_letter_code
_entity_poly.pdbx_strand_id
1 'polypeptide(L)' 'IKELRKERKISQEQLALAVGTTRQTITSIEVGKYTASLALAYKIARYFGLAIEEVFDFTDIESERI' A
#
# COMPACT_ATOMS: atom_id res chain seq x y z
N ILE A 1 4.35 -2.44 -2.63
CA ILE A 1 4.71 -1.42 -1.62
C ILE A 1 6.12 -1.63 -1.09
N LYS A 2 6.47 -2.88 -0.81
CA LYS A 2 7.78 -3.17 -0.25
C LYS A 2 8.91 -2.66 -1.13
N GLU A 3 8.78 -2.87 -2.43
CA GLU A 3 9.81 -2.46 -3.38
C GLU A 3 9.90 -0.94 -3.49
N LEU A 4 8.74 -0.27 -3.52
CA LEU A 4 8.72 1.20 -3.54
C LEU A 4 9.35 1.76 -2.27
N ARG A 5 9.04 1.14 -1.16
CA ARG A 5 9.57 1.55 0.12
C ARG A 5 11.09 1.41 0.15
N LYS A 6 11.60 0.29 -0.36
CA LYS A 6 13.04 0.04 -0.39
C LYS A 6 13.76 1.01 -1.31
N GLU A 7 13.16 1.34 -2.44
CA GLU A 7 13.75 2.31 -3.36
C GLU A 7 13.95 3.65 -2.68
N ARG A 8 13.04 4.02 -1.80
CA ARG A 8 13.09 5.30 -1.12
C ARG A 8 13.76 5.22 0.25
N LYS A 9 14.23 4.02 0.62
CA LYS A 9 14.91 3.79 1.89
C LYS A 9 14.04 4.19 3.07
N ILE A 10 12.77 3.81 3.00
CA ILE A 10 11.78 4.12 4.03
C ILE A 10 11.42 2.83 4.76
N SER A 11 11.38 2.89 6.10
CA SER A 11 10.98 1.73 6.90
C SER A 11 9.45 1.58 6.89
N GLN A 12 8.98 0.41 7.29
CA GLN A 12 7.54 0.18 7.45
C GLN A 12 6.95 1.16 8.46
N GLU A 13 7.68 1.44 9.53
CA GLU A 13 7.21 2.35 10.55
C GLU A 13 7.11 3.78 10.01
N GLN A 14 8.08 4.20 9.23
CA GLN A 14 8.05 5.53 8.63
C GLN A 14 6.86 5.69 7.70
N LEU A 15 6.59 4.68 6.89
CA LEU A 15 5.44 4.73 5.99
C LEU A 15 4.14 4.76 6.80
N ALA A 16 4.04 3.93 7.83
CA ALA A 16 2.85 3.88 8.67
C ALA A 16 2.55 5.24 9.28
N LEU A 17 3.57 5.89 9.82
CA LEU A 17 3.39 7.22 10.41
C LEU A 17 2.96 8.25 9.37
N ALA A 18 3.55 8.17 8.19
CA ALA A 18 3.26 9.14 7.13
C ALA A 18 1.81 9.05 6.65
N VAL A 19 1.23 7.84 6.61
CA VAL A 19 -0.14 7.67 6.12
C VAL A 19 -1.16 7.47 7.24
N GLY A 20 -0.73 7.59 8.50
CA GLY A 20 -1.67 7.58 9.63
C GLY A 20 -2.17 6.20 10.02
N THR A 21 -1.34 5.19 9.93
CA THR A 21 -1.72 3.84 10.34
C THR A 21 -0.61 3.24 11.20
N THR A 22 -0.65 1.93 11.44
CA THR A 22 0.35 1.26 12.27
C THR A 22 1.30 0.44 11.41
N ARG A 23 2.48 0.17 11.96
CA ARG A 23 3.45 -0.68 11.28
C ARG A 23 2.87 -2.06 10.99
N GLN A 24 2.08 -2.60 11.91
CA GLN A 24 1.48 -3.91 11.72
C GLN A 24 0.56 -3.93 10.51
N THR A 25 -0.17 -2.85 10.28
CA THR A 25 -1.03 -2.74 9.11
C THR A 25 -0.21 -2.78 7.83
N ILE A 26 0.89 -2.02 7.80
CA ILE A 26 1.76 -2.02 6.62
C ILE A 26 2.35 -3.42 6.38
N THR A 27 2.81 -4.06 7.44
CA THR A 27 3.36 -5.42 7.33
C THR A 27 2.32 -6.39 6.75
N SER A 28 1.08 -6.31 7.24
CA SER A 28 0.01 -7.19 6.77
C SER A 28 -0.33 -6.95 5.32
N ILE A 29 -0.31 -5.71 4.88
CA ILE A 29 -0.55 -5.37 3.48
C ILE A 29 0.56 -5.96 2.60
N GLU A 30 1.80 -5.84 3.04
CA GLU A 30 2.94 -6.29 2.24
C GLU A 30 2.99 -7.80 2.08
N VAL A 31 2.49 -8.55 3.06
CA VAL A 31 2.45 -10.00 2.95
C VAL A 31 1.13 -10.51 2.40
N GLY A 32 0.21 -9.64 2.04
CA GLY A 32 -1.03 -10.02 1.39
C GLY A 32 -2.10 -10.54 2.32
N LYS A 33 -1.99 -10.32 3.62
CA LYS A 33 -2.97 -10.80 4.59
C LYS A 33 -4.07 -9.79 4.91
N TYR A 34 -3.91 -8.57 4.42
CA TYR A 34 -4.85 -7.51 4.72
C TYR A 34 -5.05 -6.66 3.49
N THR A 35 -6.31 -6.38 3.17
CA THR A 35 -6.64 -5.51 2.06
C THR A 35 -6.84 -4.10 2.62
N ALA A 36 -6.05 -3.16 2.14
CA ALA A 36 -6.15 -1.79 2.60
C ALA A 36 -7.52 -1.20 2.21
N SER A 37 -8.08 -0.36 3.10
CA SER A 37 -9.26 0.40 2.74
C SER A 37 -8.90 1.33 1.58
N LEU A 38 -9.90 1.77 0.84
CA LEU A 38 -9.67 2.68 -0.27
C LEU A 38 -8.97 3.95 0.20
N ALA A 39 -9.39 4.48 1.34
CA ALA A 39 -8.77 5.69 1.88
C ALA A 39 -7.29 5.48 2.20
N LEU A 40 -6.96 4.35 2.82
CA LEU A 40 -5.57 4.06 3.15
C LEU A 40 -4.75 3.81 1.89
N ALA A 41 -5.30 3.06 0.95
CA ALA A 41 -4.62 2.80 -0.31
C ALA A 41 -4.31 4.10 -1.06
N TYR A 42 -5.26 5.01 -1.07
CA TYR A 42 -5.08 6.32 -1.69
C TYR A 42 -3.96 7.10 -1.01
N LYS A 43 -3.94 7.11 0.31
CA LYS A 43 -2.91 7.82 1.06
C LYS A 43 -1.52 7.27 0.78
N ILE A 44 -1.41 5.95 0.69
CA ILE A 44 -0.14 5.30 0.39
C ILE A 44 0.33 5.70 -1.01
N ALA A 45 -0.57 5.62 -1.99
CA ALA A 45 -0.23 5.99 -3.36
C ALA A 45 0.21 7.45 -3.44
N ARG A 46 -0.52 8.34 -2.79
CA ARG A 46 -0.18 9.76 -2.77
C ARG A 46 1.18 9.99 -2.13
N TYR A 47 1.49 9.23 -1.09
CA TYR A 47 2.78 9.36 -0.43
C TYR A 47 3.93 9.08 -1.40
N PHE A 48 3.75 8.10 -2.27
CA PHE A 48 4.75 7.76 -3.27
C PHE A 48 4.65 8.60 -4.54
N GLY A 49 3.63 9.44 -4.64
CA GLY A 49 3.43 10.27 -5.84
C GLY A 49 2.96 9.48 -7.04
N LEU A 50 2.24 8.38 -6.81
CA LEU A 50 1.79 7.48 -7.87
C LEU A 50 0.28 7.37 -7.85
N ALA A 51 -0.27 6.82 -8.93
CA ALA A 51 -1.68 6.48 -8.97
C ALA A 51 -1.89 5.22 -8.14
N ILE A 52 -3.11 5.05 -7.62
CA ILE A 52 -3.41 3.91 -6.76
C ILE A 52 -3.17 2.58 -7.49
N GLU A 53 -3.44 2.52 -8.79
CA GLU A 53 -3.23 1.31 -9.59
C GLU A 53 -1.76 0.99 -9.78
N GLU A 54 -0.88 1.97 -9.63
CA GLU A 54 0.55 1.75 -9.76
C GLU A 54 1.15 1.15 -8.49
N VAL A 55 0.47 1.33 -7.36
CA VAL A 55 0.94 0.82 -6.08
C VAL A 55 0.29 -0.52 -5.77
N PHE A 56 -0.99 -0.67 -6.10
CA PHE A 56 -1.76 -1.87 -5.81
C PHE A 56 -2.20 -2.54 -7.10
N ASP A 57 -2.14 -3.87 -7.10
CA ASP A 57 -2.53 -4.65 -8.26
C ASP A 57 -3.99 -5.05 -8.13
N PHE A 58 -4.83 -4.56 -9.03
CA PHE A 58 -6.24 -4.87 -9.03
C PHE A 58 -6.61 -5.94 -10.06
N THR A 59 -5.61 -6.60 -10.64
CA THR A 59 -5.84 -7.60 -11.67
C THR A 59 -6.79 -8.70 -11.20
N ASP A 60 -6.63 -9.15 -9.96
CA ASP A 60 -7.50 -10.19 -9.40
C ASP A 60 -8.96 -9.74 -9.35
N ILE A 61 -9.18 -8.48 -8.98
CA ILE A 61 -10.53 -7.95 -8.92
C ILE A 61 -11.12 -7.84 -10.31
N GLU A 62 -10.34 -7.34 -11.26
CA GLU A 62 -10.80 -7.18 -12.63
C GLU A 62 -11.15 -8.53 -13.28
N SER A 63 -10.40 -9.58 -12.94
CA SER A 63 -10.60 -10.89 -13.55
C SER A 63 -11.78 -11.64 -12.95
N GLU A 64 -12.27 -11.21 -11.79
CA GLU A 64 -13.39 -11.91 -11.15
C GLU A 64 -14.68 -11.74 -11.94
N ARG A 65 -14.87 -10.62 -12.56
CA ARG A 65 -16.03 -10.36 -13.43
C ARG A 65 -17.35 -10.53 -12.71
N ILE A 66 -17.97 -9.53 -12.41
CA ILE A 66 -19.26 -9.59 -11.72
C ILE A 66 -20.40 -9.52 -12.72
#